data_7ac76af1ae0b204035941d3e0b867e43
#
_entry.id   7ac76af1ae0b204035941d3e0b867e43
#
_cell.length_a   1.000
_cell.length_b   1.000
_cell.length_c   1.000
_cell.angle_alpha   90.00
_cell.angle_beta   90.00
_cell.angle_gamma   90.00
#
_symmetry.space_group_name_H-M   'P 1'
#
loop_
_entity.id
_entity.type
_entity.pdbx_description
1 polymer ?
#
loop_
_entity_poly.entity_id
_entity_poly.type
_entity_poly.pdbx_seq_one_letter_code
_entity_poly.pdbx_strand_id
1 'polypeptide(L)'
;MKNLYRRYRPLKLEDVVGQDQVIKPLTNSLKEGKVSHAYLFIGPRGCGKTSVARILAHEINDFKYELEDDYIDIIEIDGASNRGIDNIRELREKVMIAPTTGKYKVYIIDEVHMLTKEAFNALLKTLEEPPAHAVFIMATTDAYKVPVTITSRAQVYTFKLADRQVMVDFLHTVANKEKIAITDDALEVRDNRSGGSFRDALSLLVQISTLSKDKITKDMVISAMGLPQDEKVAKLIDDYQNGNILDISKSLKDLLSSGVKAETLAEEIISIIVDSPSPDLLKLLSELPNVRAPFSEAKLLVALTSNVPQTTQHVQPVQPVPSVKPTSTIKPNVVPTTVFSTDEFLEKTLELNDAVHAQLLKTICIYNAGQLDIYVKSDVVRSILSNNMNILRQSAGNVKITIHKKGEQPDGIKKDTVLTQISDIMGGEVQNDGGGSPF
;
A
#
# COMPACT_ATOMS: atom_id res chain seq x y z
N MET A 1 -16.64 -5.34 -26.30
CA MET A 1 -15.37 -4.63 -25.99
C MET A 1 -14.43 -5.44 -25.10
N LYS A 2 -14.31 -6.76 -25.26
CA LYS A 2 -13.40 -7.56 -24.45
C LYS A 2 -11.95 -7.33 -24.90
N ASN A 3 -11.06 -7.04 -23.95
CA ASN A 3 -9.58 -7.02 -24.08
C ASN A 3 -8.97 -5.82 -24.87
N LEU A 4 -9.36 -4.56 -24.57
CA LEU A 4 -8.69 -3.38 -25.14
C LEU A 4 -7.17 -3.40 -24.90
N TYR A 5 -6.70 -3.84 -23.73
CA TYR A 5 -5.28 -3.95 -23.40
C TYR A 5 -4.49 -4.91 -24.30
N ARG A 6 -5.16 -5.87 -24.99
CA ARG A 6 -4.53 -6.70 -26.03
C ARG A 6 -4.55 -6.01 -27.37
N ARG A 7 -5.69 -5.44 -27.79
CA ARG A 7 -5.87 -4.78 -29.08
C ARG A 7 -4.97 -3.54 -29.24
N TYR A 8 -4.80 -2.78 -28.17
CA TYR A 8 -3.95 -1.58 -28.15
C TYR A 8 -2.52 -1.84 -27.65
N ARG A 9 -2.09 -3.10 -27.68
CA ARG A 9 -0.69 -3.43 -27.47
C ARG A 9 0.13 -2.91 -28.65
N PRO A 10 1.24 -2.17 -28.43
CA PRO A 10 2.08 -1.69 -29.52
C PRO A 10 2.65 -2.89 -30.32
N LEU A 11 2.71 -2.74 -31.63
CA LEU A 11 3.23 -3.73 -32.55
C LEU A 11 4.64 -3.39 -33.08
N LYS A 12 5.08 -2.14 -32.89
CA LYS A 12 6.40 -1.64 -33.27
C LYS A 12 6.99 -0.81 -32.14
N LEU A 13 8.32 -0.68 -32.10
CA LEU A 13 8.99 0.18 -31.11
C LEU A 13 8.51 1.64 -31.20
N GLU A 14 8.19 2.12 -32.40
CA GLU A 14 7.70 3.48 -32.63
C GLU A 14 6.30 3.74 -32.05
N ASP A 15 5.49 2.69 -31.86
CA ASP A 15 4.15 2.79 -31.29
C ASP A 15 4.16 2.81 -29.74
N VAL A 16 5.33 2.62 -29.12
CA VAL A 16 5.46 2.58 -27.66
C VAL A 16 5.46 3.99 -27.11
N VAL A 17 4.47 4.29 -26.30
CA VAL A 17 4.26 5.63 -25.73
C VAL A 17 4.96 5.77 -24.37
N GLY A 18 5.58 6.93 -24.12
CA GLY A 18 6.11 7.32 -22.81
C GLY A 18 7.37 6.58 -22.35
N GLN A 19 8.11 5.89 -23.26
CA GLN A 19 9.32 5.13 -22.95
C GLN A 19 10.53 5.54 -23.81
N ASP A 20 10.64 6.81 -24.17
CA ASP A 20 11.69 7.32 -25.07
C ASP A 20 13.10 6.92 -24.65
N GLN A 21 13.38 6.92 -23.35
CA GLN A 21 14.67 6.55 -22.74
C GLN A 21 15.03 5.07 -22.97
N VAL A 22 14.05 4.22 -23.28
CA VAL A 22 14.24 2.80 -23.60
C VAL A 22 14.24 2.58 -25.11
N ILE A 23 13.27 3.18 -25.81
CA ILE A 23 13.02 2.94 -27.22
C ILE A 23 14.14 3.50 -28.12
N LYS A 24 14.60 4.72 -27.86
CA LYS A 24 15.68 5.34 -28.67
C LYS A 24 16.98 4.51 -28.67
N PRO A 25 17.54 4.10 -27.51
CA PRO A 25 18.72 3.25 -27.49
C PRO A 25 18.51 1.88 -28.15
N LEU A 26 17.35 1.23 -27.91
CA LEU A 26 17.04 -0.06 -28.56
C LEU A 26 17.00 0.05 -30.07
N THR A 27 16.28 1.06 -30.58
CA THR A 27 16.17 1.31 -32.03
C THR A 27 17.54 1.60 -32.67
N ASN A 28 18.39 2.37 -31.99
CA ASN A 28 19.74 2.66 -32.47
C ASN A 28 20.60 1.38 -32.50
N SER A 29 20.55 0.58 -31.45
CA SER A 29 21.29 -0.69 -31.39
C SER A 29 20.87 -1.66 -32.51
N LEU A 30 19.58 -1.77 -32.79
CA LEU A 30 19.06 -2.58 -33.89
C LEU A 30 19.54 -2.06 -35.28
N LYS A 31 19.48 -0.73 -35.51
CA LYS A 31 19.95 -0.12 -36.78
C LYS A 31 21.43 -0.37 -36.99
N GLU A 32 22.23 -0.41 -35.92
CA GLU A 32 23.67 -0.71 -36.00
C GLU A 32 23.98 -2.21 -36.08
N GLY A 33 22.95 -3.07 -36.02
CA GLY A 33 23.12 -4.53 -35.97
C GLY A 33 23.75 -5.03 -34.69
N LYS A 34 23.75 -4.25 -33.61
CA LYS A 34 24.35 -4.59 -32.32
C LYS A 34 23.29 -5.22 -31.41
N VAL A 35 23.14 -6.54 -31.51
CA VAL A 35 22.24 -7.30 -30.66
C VAL A 35 23.02 -7.84 -29.45
N SER A 36 22.56 -7.54 -28.24
CA SER A 36 23.11 -8.12 -27.02
C SER A 36 22.57 -9.52 -26.79
N HIS A 37 23.41 -10.38 -26.18
CA HIS A 37 22.96 -11.72 -25.78
C HIS A 37 21.94 -11.70 -24.63
N ALA A 38 21.89 -10.63 -23.83
CA ALA A 38 20.96 -10.50 -22.69
C ALA A 38 20.49 -9.07 -22.49
N TYR A 39 19.18 -8.93 -22.30
CA TYR A 39 18.48 -7.71 -21.93
C TYR A 39 17.74 -7.91 -20.62
N LEU A 40 17.70 -6.89 -19.77
CA LEU A 40 16.91 -6.89 -18.53
C LEU A 40 16.02 -5.63 -18.47
N PHE A 41 14.72 -5.83 -18.57
CA PHE A 41 13.70 -4.79 -18.51
C PHE A 41 13.16 -4.69 -17.08
N ILE A 42 13.41 -3.57 -16.42
CA ILE A 42 13.02 -3.29 -15.04
C ILE A 42 11.94 -2.21 -15.04
N GLY A 43 10.93 -2.34 -14.22
CA GLY A 43 9.95 -1.28 -14.03
C GLY A 43 8.60 -1.76 -13.49
N PRO A 44 7.70 -0.87 -13.13
CA PRO A 44 6.40 -1.21 -12.57
C PRO A 44 5.55 -2.08 -13.50
N ARG A 45 4.48 -2.67 -12.95
CA ARG A 45 3.53 -3.45 -13.72
C ARG A 45 2.77 -2.54 -14.72
N GLY A 46 2.52 -3.06 -15.93
CA GLY A 46 1.68 -2.38 -16.91
C GLY A 46 2.34 -1.23 -17.67
N CYS A 47 3.65 -0.98 -17.50
CA CYS A 47 4.41 0.06 -18.22
C CYS A 47 4.92 -0.35 -19.62
N GLY A 48 4.66 -1.59 -20.07
CA GLY A 48 4.97 -2.04 -21.43
C GLY A 48 6.18 -2.98 -21.57
N LYS A 49 6.86 -3.43 -20.49
CA LYS A 49 8.05 -4.31 -20.55
C LYS A 49 7.87 -5.53 -21.46
N THR A 50 6.86 -6.35 -21.19
CA THR A 50 6.58 -7.57 -21.97
C THR A 50 6.20 -7.26 -23.42
N SER A 51 5.53 -6.12 -23.67
CA SER A 51 5.21 -5.68 -25.04
C SER A 51 6.47 -5.34 -25.82
N VAL A 52 7.36 -4.54 -25.22
CA VAL A 52 8.65 -4.19 -25.85
C VAL A 52 9.55 -5.42 -26.00
N ALA A 53 9.53 -6.36 -25.03
CA ALA A 53 10.27 -7.62 -25.15
C ALA A 53 9.85 -8.43 -26.37
N ARG A 54 8.55 -8.54 -26.63
CA ARG A 54 8.02 -9.24 -27.81
C ARG A 54 8.36 -8.52 -29.10
N ILE A 55 8.18 -7.20 -29.16
CA ILE A 55 8.57 -6.41 -30.33
C ILE A 55 10.06 -6.58 -30.63
N LEU A 56 10.91 -6.44 -29.61
CA LEU A 56 12.35 -6.60 -29.75
C LEU A 56 12.75 -7.99 -30.27
N ALA A 57 12.11 -9.05 -29.75
CA ALA A 57 12.35 -10.43 -30.19
C ALA A 57 12.04 -10.65 -31.68
N HIS A 58 10.98 -9.99 -32.19
CA HIS A 58 10.63 -10.05 -33.60
C HIS A 58 11.56 -9.19 -34.47
N GLU A 59 11.87 -7.97 -34.03
CA GLU A 59 12.77 -7.04 -34.72
C GLU A 59 14.20 -7.63 -34.88
N ILE A 60 14.72 -8.32 -33.85
CA ILE A 60 16.01 -8.99 -33.89
C ILE A 60 16.07 -10.07 -35.00
N ASN A 61 14.93 -10.72 -35.27
CA ASN A 61 14.82 -11.77 -36.26
C ASN A 61 14.28 -11.29 -37.64
N ASP A 62 14.05 -9.99 -37.81
CA ASP A 62 13.36 -9.40 -38.97
C ASP A 62 11.97 -10.01 -39.23
N PHE A 63 11.29 -10.47 -38.16
CA PHE A 63 9.94 -10.99 -38.22
C PHE A 63 8.91 -9.87 -38.08
N LYS A 64 7.80 -10.00 -38.82
CA LYS A 64 6.66 -9.12 -38.60
C LYS A 64 5.96 -9.53 -37.31
N TYR A 65 5.81 -8.59 -36.37
CA TYR A 65 5.08 -8.89 -35.14
C TYR A 65 3.57 -8.73 -35.35
N GLU A 66 2.83 -9.80 -35.17
CA GLU A 66 1.37 -9.83 -35.07
C GLU A 66 0.96 -10.47 -33.73
N LEU A 67 -0.21 -10.08 -33.19
CA LEU A 67 -0.57 -10.45 -31.81
C LEU A 67 -0.81 -11.96 -31.59
N GLU A 68 -1.07 -12.70 -32.67
CA GLU A 68 -1.45 -14.13 -32.63
C GLU A 68 -0.39 -15.04 -33.28
N ASP A 69 0.75 -14.48 -33.69
CA ASP A 69 1.81 -15.26 -34.34
C ASP A 69 2.70 -15.95 -33.30
N ASP A 70 2.82 -17.25 -33.40
CA ASP A 70 3.73 -18.09 -32.64
C ASP A 70 4.95 -18.48 -33.51
N TYR A 71 6.08 -17.82 -33.30
CA TYR A 71 7.34 -18.21 -33.95
C TYR A 71 8.11 -19.20 -33.10
N ILE A 72 8.54 -20.31 -33.70
CA ILE A 72 9.22 -21.43 -33.02
C ILE A 72 10.55 -21.00 -32.35
N ASP A 73 11.14 -19.93 -32.88
CA ASP A 73 12.42 -19.37 -32.39
C ASP A 73 12.25 -18.25 -31.36
N ILE A 74 10.99 -17.89 -31.02
CA ILE A 74 10.68 -16.95 -29.94
C ILE A 74 9.91 -17.70 -28.85
N ILE A 75 10.55 -17.91 -27.73
CA ILE A 75 10.02 -18.71 -26.63
C ILE A 75 9.73 -17.81 -25.43
N GLU A 76 8.48 -17.71 -25.06
CA GLU A 76 8.04 -16.92 -23.90
C GLU A 76 7.79 -17.82 -22.68
N ILE A 77 8.39 -17.45 -21.56
CA ILE A 77 8.32 -18.19 -20.30
C ILE A 77 7.87 -17.21 -19.20
N ASP A 78 6.78 -17.54 -18.54
CA ASP A 78 6.36 -16.85 -17.34
C ASP A 78 7.11 -17.42 -16.14
N GLY A 79 7.98 -16.61 -15.53
CA GLY A 79 8.75 -16.99 -14.34
C GLY A 79 7.88 -17.30 -13.13
N ALA A 80 6.66 -16.79 -13.06
CA ALA A 80 5.74 -17.11 -11.98
C ALA A 80 5.22 -18.56 -12.05
N SER A 81 4.99 -19.07 -13.26
CA SER A 81 4.53 -20.45 -13.52
C SER A 81 5.69 -21.43 -13.62
N ASN A 82 6.89 -20.98 -14.02
CA ASN A 82 8.05 -21.83 -14.29
C ASN A 82 9.24 -21.52 -13.33
N ARG A 83 8.96 -21.50 -12.01
CA ARG A 83 9.93 -21.09 -10.98
C ARG A 83 11.07 -22.08 -10.76
N GLY A 84 10.85 -23.35 -11.11
CA GLY A 84 11.69 -24.46 -10.69
C GLY A 84 12.98 -24.59 -11.48
N ILE A 85 13.98 -25.21 -10.86
CA ILE A 85 15.27 -25.51 -11.48
C ILE A 85 15.15 -26.40 -12.72
N ASP A 86 14.20 -27.34 -12.70
CA ASP A 86 14.05 -28.32 -13.80
C ASP A 86 13.55 -27.63 -15.08
N ASN A 87 12.64 -26.66 -14.97
CA ASN A 87 12.18 -25.87 -16.11
C ASN A 87 13.33 -25.08 -16.75
N ILE A 88 14.23 -24.53 -15.93
CA ILE A 88 15.42 -23.78 -16.41
C ILE A 88 16.50 -24.72 -16.96
N ARG A 89 16.65 -25.93 -16.43
CA ARG A 89 17.53 -26.95 -17.02
C ARG A 89 17.05 -27.40 -18.41
N GLU A 90 15.75 -27.65 -18.56
CA GLU A 90 15.14 -27.96 -19.85
C GLU A 90 15.32 -26.78 -20.84
N LEU A 91 15.12 -25.55 -20.38
CA LEU A 91 15.41 -24.36 -21.18
C LEU A 91 16.87 -24.35 -21.62
N ARG A 92 17.83 -24.62 -20.74
CA ARG A 92 19.25 -24.63 -21.04
C ARG A 92 19.59 -25.66 -22.13
N GLU A 93 18.98 -26.82 -22.11
CA GLU A 93 19.17 -27.83 -23.17
C GLU A 93 18.64 -27.34 -24.52
N LYS A 94 17.46 -26.70 -24.51
CA LYS A 94 16.84 -26.10 -25.70
C LYS A 94 17.63 -24.92 -26.27
N VAL A 95 18.35 -24.17 -25.44
CA VAL A 95 19.21 -23.04 -25.85
C VAL A 95 20.35 -23.49 -26.76
N MET A 96 20.87 -24.71 -26.56
CA MET A 96 21.97 -25.27 -27.40
C MET A 96 21.50 -25.62 -28.82
N ILE A 97 20.20 -25.67 -29.07
CA ILE A 97 19.65 -25.98 -30.38
C ILE A 97 19.60 -24.71 -31.19
N ALA A 98 20.17 -24.73 -32.41
CA ALA A 98 20.14 -23.59 -33.32
C ALA A 98 18.72 -23.17 -33.69
N PRO A 99 18.48 -21.90 -34.05
CA PRO A 99 17.19 -21.45 -34.55
C PRO A 99 16.81 -22.14 -35.85
N THR A 100 15.51 -22.28 -36.08
CA THR A 100 14.95 -22.99 -37.25
C THR A 100 14.69 -22.03 -38.41
N THR A 101 14.11 -20.86 -38.11
CA THR A 101 13.68 -19.87 -39.11
C THR A 101 14.32 -18.50 -38.91
N GLY A 102 14.58 -18.14 -37.66
CA GLY A 102 15.16 -16.84 -37.29
C GLY A 102 16.67 -16.80 -37.35
N LYS A 103 17.24 -15.59 -37.18
CA LYS A 103 18.67 -15.39 -36.97
C LYS A 103 19.10 -15.80 -35.57
N TYR A 104 18.21 -15.58 -34.62
CA TYR A 104 18.42 -15.81 -33.20
C TYR A 104 17.27 -16.61 -32.59
N LYS A 105 17.60 -17.41 -31.59
CA LYS A 105 16.64 -18.05 -30.72
C LYS A 105 16.44 -17.19 -29.49
N VAL A 106 15.28 -16.56 -29.39
CA VAL A 106 15.00 -15.54 -28.37
C VAL A 106 14.15 -16.12 -27.24
N TYR A 107 14.63 -15.95 -26.01
CA TYR A 107 13.94 -16.38 -24.80
C TYR A 107 13.47 -15.15 -24.05
N ILE A 108 12.15 -14.97 -23.97
CA ILE A 108 11.52 -13.93 -23.15
C ILE A 108 11.13 -14.56 -21.82
N ILE A 109 11.71 -14.08 -20.72
CA ILE A 109 11.41 -14.55 -19.37
C ILE A 109 10.70 -13.39 -18.63
N ASP A 110 9.38 -13.47 -18.52
CA ASP A 110 8.61 -12.48 -17.79
C ASP A 110 8.59 -12.80 -16.29
N GLU A 111 8.52 -11.76 -15.47
CA GLU A 111 8.61 -11.81 -14.00
C GLU A 111 9.79 -12.68 -13.49
N VAL A 112 10.97 -12.47 -14.08
CA VAL A 112 12.17 -13.28 -13.81
C VAL A 112 12.54 -13.35 -12.31
N HIS A 113 12.18 -12.33 -11.52
CA HIS A 113 12.39 -12.33 -10.07
C HIS A 113 11.64 -13.43 -9.30
N MET A 114 10.70 -14.12 -9.95
CA MET A 114 9.97 -15.23 -9.37
C MET A 114 10.71 -16.56 -9.44
N LEU A 115 11.82 -16.62 -10.17
CA LEU A 115 12.66 -17.82 -10.24
C LEU A 115 13.30 -18.13 -8.89
N THR A 116 13.49 -19.43 -8.59
CA THR A 116 14.24 -19.84 -7.40
C THR A 116 15.74 -19.51 -7.53
N LYS A 117 16.46 -19.48 -6.42
CA LYS A 117 17.91 -19.23 -6.43
C LYS A 117 18.68 -20.27 -7.27
N GLU A 118 18.23 -21.53 -7.20
CA GLU A 118 18.79 -22.63 -7.95
C GLU A 118 18.54 -22.49 -9.46
N ALA A 119 17.34 -21.98 -9.85
CA ALA A 119 17.01 -21.67 -11.22
C ALA A 119 17.86 -20.51 -11.76
N PHE A 120 18.05 -19.44 -10.99
CA PHE A 120 18.98 -18.37 -11.35
C PHE A 120 20.41 -18.90 -11.56
N ASN A 121 20.91 -19.74 -10.66
CA ASN A 121 22.24 -20.33 -10.78
C ASN A 121 22.39 -21.22 -12.04
N ALA A 122 21.32 -21.92 -12.43
CA ALA A 122 21.31 -22.68 -13.67
C ALA A 122 21.34 -21.79 -14.93
N LEU A 123 20.64 -20.64 -14.88
CA LEU A 123 20.61 -19.64 -15.97
C LEU A 123 21.95 -18.92 -16.13
N LEU A 124 22.67 -18.65 -15.02
CA LEU A 124 23.95 -17.93 -15.02
C LEU A 124 24.98 -18.57 -15.95
N LYS A 125 25.09 -19.90 -15.98
CA LYS A 125 26.04 -20.61 -16.85
C LYS A 125 25.81 -20.30 -18.33
N THR A 126 24.54 -20.16 -18.72
CA THR A 126 24.18 -19.84 -20.11
C THR A 126 24.37 -18.36 -20.43
N LEU A 127 24.21 -17.47 -19.44
CA LEU A 127 24.44 -16.04 -19.61
C LEU A 127 25.94 -15.69 -19.60
N GLU A 128 26.79 -16.52 -18.99
CA GLU A 128 28.26 -16.35 -19.00
C GLU A 128 28.87 -16.78 -20.34
N GLU A 129 28.41 -17.91 -20.88
CA GLU A 129 28.87 -18.46 -22.14
C GLU A 129 27.68 -18.74 -23.08
N PRO A 130 27.01 -17.68 -23.56
CA PRO A 130 25.81 -17.84 -24.40
C PRO A 130 26.20 -18.35 -25.78
N PRO A 131 25.43 -19.30 -26.36
CA PRO A 131 25.58 -19.62 -27.78
C PRO A 131 25.35 -18.34 -28.62
N ALA A 132 26.12 -18.18 -29.70
CA ALA A 132 26.06 -16.98 -30.54
C ALA A 132 24.67 -16.66 -31.11
N HIS A 133 23.82 -17.68 -31.20
CA HIS A 133 22.45 -17.55 -31.69
C HIS A 133 21.39 -17.34 -30.59
N ALA A 134 21.77 -17.34 -29.32
CA ALA A 134 20.80 -17.22 -28.21
C ALA A 134 20.73 -15.79 -27.68
N VAL A 135 19.51 -15.29 -27.51
CA VAL A 135 19.23 -13.98 -26.91
C VAL A 135 18.22 -14.14 -25.79
N PHE A 136 18.51 -13.55 -24.64
CA PHE A 136 17.63 -13.53 -23.49
C PHE A 136 17.04 -12.14 -23.27
N ILE A 137 15.73 -12.05 -23.13
CA ILE A 137 15.03 -10.82 -22.75
C ILE A 137 14.28 -11.09 -21.46
N MET A 138 14.82 -10.61 -20.36
CA MET A 138 14.27 -10.80 -19.02
C MET A 138 13.46 -9.57 -18.63
N ALA A 139 12.28 -9.74 -18.04
CA ALA A 139 11.47 -8.66 -17.51
C ALA A 139 11.17 -8.86 -16.03
N THR A 140 11.17 -7.79 -15.25
CA THR A 140 10.88 -7.83 -13.82
C THR A 140 10.18 -6.58 -13.32
N THR A 141 9.29 -6.77 -12.35
CA THR A 141 8.72 -5.67 -11.56
C THR A 141 9.54 -5.38 -10.30
N ASP A 142 10.43 -6.29 -9.89
CA ASP A 142 11.22 -6.19 -8.67
C ASP A 142 12.72 -6.42 -8.96
N ALA A 143 13.42 -5.32 -9.23
CA ALA A 143 14.86 -5.36 -9.53
C ALA A 143 15.71 -5.88 -8.36
N TYR A 144 15.28 -5.61 -7.12
CA TYR A 144 16.05 -6.00 -5.93
C TYR A 144 16.11 -7.51 -5.70
N LYS A 145 15.15 -8.25 -6.25
CA LYS A 145 15.13 -9.71 -6.18
C LYS A 145 15.98 -10.39 -7.25
N VAL A 146 16.39 -9.64 -8.29
CA VAL A 146 17.26 -10.18 -9.35
C VAL A 146 18.71 -10.12 -8.87
N PRO A 147 19.45 -11.26 -8.88
CA PRO A 147 20.85 -11.29 -8.45
C PRO A 147 21.73 -10.35 -9.26
N VAL A 148 22.69 -9.69 -8.60
CA VAL A 148 23.67 -8.79 -9.25
C VAL A 148 24.47 -9.51 -10.35
N THR A 149 24.69 -10.81 -10.18
CA THR A 149 25.37 -11.66 -11.19
C THR A 149 24.61 -11.73 -12.52
N ILE A 150 23.28 -11.59 -12.52
CA ILE A 150 22.44 -11.49 -13.73
C ILE A 150 22.50 -10.06 -14.29
N THR A 151 22.29 -9.06 -13.42
CA THR A 151 22.24 -7.66 -13.87
C THR A 151 23.55 -7.18 -14.48
N SER A 152 24.70 -7.71 -14.00
CA SER A 152 26.03 -7.38 -14.55
C SER A 152 26.31 -7.97 -15.94
N ARG A 153 25.50 -8.92 -16.40
CA ARG A 153 25.67 -9.61 -17.70
C ARG A 153 24.60 -9.23 -18.72
N ALA A 154 23.65 -8.42 -18.33
CA ALA A 154 22.54 -7.98 -19.18
C ALA A 154 22.60 -6.48 -19.43
N GLN A 155 22.13 -6.05 -20.61
CA GLN A 155 21.84 -4.65 -20.84
C GLN A 155 20.55 -4.26 -20.11
N VAL A 156 20.66 -3.37 -19.15
CA VAL A 156 19.54 -2.98 -18.27
C VAL A 156 18.81 -1.77 -18.84
N TYR A 157 17.49 -1.89 -18.97
CA TYR A 157 16.59 -0.81 -19.39
C TYR A 157 15.50 -0.59 -18.33
N THR A 158 15.39 0.66 -17.87
CA THR A 158 14.43 1.02 -16.82
C THR A 158 13.20 1.68 -17.44
N PHE A 159 12.07 1.01 -17.31
CA PHE A 159 10.76 1.50 -17.69
C PHE A 159 10.15 2.31 -16.55
N LYS A 160 9.42 3.35 -16.90
CA LYS A 160 8.70 4.22 -15.95
C LYS A 160 7.21 4.08 -16.16
N LEU A 161 6.45 4.51 -15.15
CA LEU A 161 5.03 4.78 -15.33
C LEU A 161 4.86 5.94 -16.30
N ALA A 162 3.77 5.95 -17.04
CA ALA A 162 3.49 7.04 -17.95
C ALA A 162 3.19 8.32 -17.19
N ASP A 163 3.68 9.45 -17.67
CA ASP A 163 3.30 10.75 -17.15
C ASP A 163 1.81 11.00 -17.41
N ARG A 164 1.17 11.77 -16.53
CA ARG A 164 -0.27 12.04 -16.57
C ARG A 164 -0.75 12.50 -17.96
N GLN A 165 -0.11 13.50 -18.55
CA GLN A 165 -0.51 14.01 -19.84
C GLN A 165 -0.41 12.96 -20.95
N VAL A 166 0.66 12.18 -20.94
CA VAL A 166 0.89 11.08 -21.91
C VAL A 166 -0.21 10.03 -21.79
N MET A 167 -0.64 9.69 -20.57
CA MET A 167 -1.70 8.73 -20.35
C MET A 167 -3.06 9.25 -20.79
N VAL A 168 -3.40 10.50 -20.48
CA VAL A 168 -4.66 11.14 -20.92
C VAL A 168 -4.73 11.18 -22.45
N ASP A 169 -3.67 11.61 -23.14
CA ASP A 169 -3.61 11.66 -24.59
C ASP A 169 -3.76 10.27 -25.23
N PHE A 170 -3.12 9.26 -24.63
CA PHE A 170 -3.27 7.88 -25.05
C PHE A 170 -4.70 7.39 -24.91
N LEU A 171 -5.32 7.62 -23.73
CA LEU A 171 -6.70 7.21 -23.48
C LEU A 171 -7.69 7.94 -24.39
N HIS A 172 -7.45 9.21 -24.66
CA HIS A 172 -8.26 9.99 -25.63
C HIS A 172 -8.21 9.37 -27.03
N THR A 173 -7.00 9.00 -27.46
CA THR A 173 -6.80 8.33 -28.76
C THR A 173 -7.56 7.01 -28.81
N VAL A 174 -7.52 6.20 -27.75
CA VAL A 174 -8.24 4.91 -27.66
C VAL A 174 -9.76 5.14 -27.62
N ALA A 175 -10.25 6.07 -26.77
CA ALA A 175 -11.66 6.37 -26.65
C ALA A 175 -12.26 6.82 -28.01
N ASN A 176 -11.55 7.66 -28.76
CA ASN A 176 -11.98 8.10 -30.09
C ASN A 176 -12.05 6.92 -31.08
N LYS A 177 -11.04 6.06 -31.13
CA LYS A 177 -11.01 4.87 -32.00
C LYS A 177 -12.14 3.88 -31.68
N GLU A 178 -12.44 3.71 -30.40
CA GLU A 178 -13.53 2.83 -29.91
C GLU A 178 -14.91 3.51 -29.90
N LYS A 179 -15.00 4.77 -30.28
CA LYS A 179 -16.24 5.59 -30.27
C LYS A 179 -16.87 5.66 -28.89
N ILE A 180 -16.05 5.73 -27.84
CA ILE A 180 -16.52 5.92 -26.46
C ILE A 180 -16.67 7.43 -26.24
N ALA A 181 -17.90 7.90 -26.05
CA ALA A 181 -18.16 9.29 -25.71
C ALA A 181 -17.85 9.54 -24.24
N ILE A 182 -16.71 10.16 -23.94
CA ILE A 182 -16.24 10.46 -22.58
C ILE A 182 -15.70 11.90 -22.55
N THR A 183 -15.86 12.57 -21.40
CA THR A 183 -15.32 13.92 -21.20
C THR A 183 -13.86 13.88 -20.74
N ASP A 184 -13.11 14.95 -20.99
CA ASP A 184 -11.68 15.01 -20.65
C ASP A 184 -11.46 14.95 -19.13
N ASP A 185 -12.30 15.63 -18.35
CA ASP A 185 -12.31 15.58 -16.90
C ASP A 185 -12.60 14.17 -16.33
N ALA A 186 -13.43 13.39 -17.04
CA ALA A 186 -13.65 11.98 -16.68
C ALA A 186 -12.45 11.10 -16.97
N LEU A 187 -11.66 11.39 -18.02
CA LEU A 187 -10.40 10.72 -18.33
C LEU A 187 -9.32 11.06 -17.28
N GLU A 188 -9.27 12.30 -16.80
CA GLU A 188 -8.34 12.73 -15.77
C GLU A 188 -8.55 12.03 -14.42
N VAL A 189 -9.79 11.86 -13.97
CA VAL A 189 -10.11 11.09 -12.75
C VAL A 189 -9.54 9.67 -12.81
N ARG A 190 -9.52 9.09 -13.99
CA ARG A 190 -8.99 7.75 -14.22
C ARG A 190 -7.50 7.64 -14.14
N ASP A 191 -6.80 8.64 -14.67
CA ASP A 191 -5.34 8.63 -14.66
C ASP A 191 -4.79 8.59 -13.23
N ASN A 192 -5.35 9.36 -12.34
CA ASN A 192 -5.01 9.34 -10.92
C ASN A 192 -5.13 7.94 -10.29
N ARG A 193 -6.02 7.09 -10.84
CA ARG A 193 -6.24 5.72 -10.34
C ARG A 193 -5.43 4.64 -11.05
N SER A 194 -5.04 4.85 -12.31
CA SER A 194 -4.21 3.91 -13.06
C SER A 194 -2.76 3.95 -12.60
N GLY A 195 -2.37 5.02 -11.90
CA GLY A 195 -1.01 5.23 -11.44
C GLY A 195 0.01 5.17 -12.58
N GLY A 196 -0.37 5.58 -13.81
CA GLY A 196 0.49 5.55 -14.99
C GLY A 196 0.65 4.17 -15.64
N SER A 197 -0.17 3.16 -15.26
CA SER A 197 -0.19 1.82 -15.85
C SER A 197 -1.12 1.76 -17.06
N PHE A 198 -0.61 1.56 -18.27
CA PHE A 198 -1.42 1.41 -19.48
C PHE A 198 -2.43 0.26 -19.42
N ARG A 199 -2.04 -0.89 -18.83
CA ARG A 199 -2.92 -2.06 -18.67
C ARG A 199 -4.12 -1.72 -17.79
N ASP A 200 -3.88 -1.12 -16.65
CA ASP A 200 -4.94 -0.80 -15.69
C ASP A 200 -5.80 0.35 -16.22
N ALA A 201 -5.20 1.34 -16.87
CA ALA A 201 -5.91 2.40 -17.57
C ALA A 201 -6.87 1.87 -18.64
N LEU A 202 -6.46 0.97 -19.52
CA LEU A 202 -7.33 0.37 -20.52
C LEU A 202 -8.40 -0.53 -19.91
N SER A 203 -8.09 -1.28 -18.86
CA SER A 203 -9.07 -2.13 -18.16
C SER A 203 -10.17 -1.30 -17.52
N LEU A 204 -9.79 -0.19 -16.89
CA LEU A 204 -10.74 0.78 -16.36
C LEU A 204 -11.57 1.44 -17.50
N LEU A 205 -11.00 1.74 -18.69
CA LEU A 205 -11.75 2.28 -19.84
C LEU A 205 -12.85 1.32 -20.30
N VAL A 206 -12.56 0.04 -20.33
CA VAL A 206 -13.58 -0.98 -20.64
C VAL A 206 -14.69 -0.96 -19.60
N GLN A 207 -14.35 -0.92 -18.31
CA GLN A 207 -15.33 -0.92 -17.23
C GLN A 207 -16.27 0.29 -17.32
N ILE A 208 -15.70 1.50 -17.53
CA ILE A 208 -16.48 2.73 -17.61
C ILE A 208 -17.32 2.77 -18.88
N SER A 209 -16.82 2.28 -20.01
CA SER A 209 -17.55 2.25 -21.28
C SER A 209 -18.88 1.48 -21.21
N THR A 210 -19.09 0.68 -20.16
CA THR A 210 -20.34 -0.04 -19.92
C THR A 210 -21.35 0.76 -19.10
N LEU A 211 -20.96 1.91 -18.50
CA LEU A 211 -21.83 2.69 -17.63
C LEU A 211 -22.96 3.42 -18.38
N SER A 212 -22.65 3.92 -19.57
CA SER A 212 -23.62 4.65 -20.37
C SER A 212 -23.36 4.46 -21.86
N LYS A 213 -24.43 4.51 -22.65
CA LYS A 213 -24.35 4.65 -24.12
C LYS A 213 -24.18 6.11 -24.54
N ASP A 214 -24.54 7.03 -23.66
CA ASP A 214 -24.37 8.48 -23.85
C ASP A 214 -22.99 8.93 -23.32
N LYS A 215 -22.78 10.27 -23.33
CA LYS A 215 -21.52 10.86 -22.91
C LYS A 215 -21.24 10.56 -21.42
N ILE A 216 -20.11 9.94 -21.13
CA ILE A 216 -19.66 9.59 -19.78
C ILE A 216 -19.04 10.83 -19.15
N THR A 217 -19.57 11.25 -18.01
CA THR A 217 -19.09 12.42 -17.23
C THR A 217 -18.24 12.02 -16.04
N LYS A 218 -17.51 13.00 -15.48
CA LYS A 218 -16.72 12.85 -14.25
C LYS A 218 -17.54 12.24 -13.11
N ASP A 219 -18.74 12.74 -12.86
CA ASP A 219 -19.59 12.27 -11.74
C ASP A 219 -20.02 10.81 -11.90
N MET A 220 -20.29 10.37 -13.13
CA MET A 220 -20.60 8.98 -13.41
C MET A 220 -19.41 8.06 -13.10
N VAL A 221 -18.20 8.49 -13.44
CA VAL A 221 -16.97 7.74 -13.16
C VAL A 221 -16.72 7.68 -11.65
N ILE A 222 -16.80 8.80 -10.95
CA ILE A 222 -16.64 8.90 -9.49
C ILE A 222 -17.63 7.96 -8.78
N SER A 223 -18.91 8.04 -9.14
CA SER A 223 -19.96 7.19 -8.55
C SER A 223 -19.74 5.70 -8.82
N ALA A 224 -19.45 5.32 -10.07
CA ALA A 224 -19.27 3.92 -10.46
C ALA A 224 -18.01 3.28 -9.86
N MET A 225 -16.98 4.06 -9.60
CA MET A 225 -15.73 3.60 -9.00
C MET A 225 -15.74 3.67 -7.46
N GLY A 226 -16.81 4.19 -6.85
CA GLY A 226 -16.90 4.41 -5.40
C GLY A 226 -15.82 5.37 -4.92
N LEU A 227 -15.51 6.41 -5.73
CA LEU A 227 -14.56 7.44 -5.36
C LEU A 227 -15.23 8.51 -4.50
N PRO A 228 -14.51 9.14 -3.59
CA PRO A 228 -15.03 10.29 -2.90
C PRO A 228 -15.13 11.50 -3.84
N GLN A 229 -16.11 12.34 -3.64
CA GLN A 229 -16.20 13.64 -4.32
C GLN A 229 -15.15 14.59 -3.71
N ASP A 230 -14.41 15.30 -4.55
CA ASP A 230 -13.33 16.22 -4.14
C ASP A 230 -13.81 17.22 -3.06
N GLU A 231 -15.02 17.76 -3.22
CA GLU A 231 -15.63 18.71 -2.27
C GLU A 231 -15.87 18.09 -0.89
N LYS A 232 -16.29 16.82 -0.84
CA LYS A 232 -16.56 16.13 0.43
C LYS A 232 -15.25 15.75 1.13
N VAL A 233 -14.19 15.42 0.38
CA VAL A 233 -12.88 15.17 0.96
C VAL A 233 -12.27 16.47 1.48
N ALA A 234 -12.36 17.55 0.71
CA ALA A 234 -11.92 18.88 1.16
C ALA A 234 -12.61 19.29 2.45
N LYS A 235 -13.93 19.06 2.55
CA LYS A 235 -14.68 19.33 3.78
C LYS A 235 -14.21 18.48 4.95
N LEU A 236 -13.94 17.18 4.75
CA LEU A 236 -13.43 16.30 5.80
C LEU A 236 -12.06 16.78 6.31
N ILE A 237 -11.18 17.24 5.40
CA ILE A 237 -9.87 17.80 5.76
C ILE A 237 -10.03 19.11 6.53
N ASP A 238 -10.96 19.97 6.12
CA ASP A 238 -11.27 21.23 6.83
C ASP A 238 -11.81 20.95 8.23
N ASP A 239 -12.76 20.00 8.37
CA ASP A 239 -13.30 19.56 9.66
C ASP A 239 -12.16 19.02 10.58
N TYR A 240 -11.18 18.30 10.00
CA TYR A 240 -9.99 17.82 10.73
C TYR A 240 -9.11 18.98 11.19
N GLN A 241 -8.80 19.93 10.32
CA GLN A 241 -7.97 21.09 10.65
C GLN A 241 -8.63 22.00 11.70
N ASN A 242 -9.96 22.09 11.68
CA ASN A 242 -10.76 22.84 12.68
C ASN A 242 -10.84 22.15 14.05
N GLY A 243 -10.41 20.88 14.13
CA GLY A 243 -10.32 20.16 15.40
C GLY A 243 -11.64 19.64 15.96
N ASN A 244 -12.73 19.60 15.18
CA ASN A 244 -14.04 19.17 15.64
C ASN A 244 -14.29 17.68 15.35
N ILE A 245 -14.13 16.83 16.36
CA ILE A 245 -14.30 15.37 16.24
C ILE A 245 -15.71 14.99 15.79
N LEU A 246 -16.75 15.73 16.19
CA LEU A 246 -18.13 15.43 15.80
C LEU A 246 -18.35 15.68 14.30
N ASP A 247 -17.82 16.78 13.78
CA ASP A 247 -17.94 17.11 12.35
C ASP A 247 -17.10 16.14 11.51
N ILE A 248 -15.88 15.79 11.96
CA ILE A 248 -15.05 14.74 11.33
C ILE A 248 -15.85 13.44 11.23
N SER A 249 -16.43 12.97 12.34
CA SER A 249 -17.18 11.72 12.38
C SER A 249 -18.40 11.75 11.45
N LYS A 250 -19.10 12.90 11.37
CA LYS A 250 -20.24 13.09 10.48
C LYS A 250 -19.82 13.08 9.02
N SER A 251 -18.82 13.87 8.62
CA SER A 251 -18.33 13.95 7.26
C SER A 251 -17.76 12.61 6.79
N LEU A 252 -17.06 11.88 7.67
CA LEU A 252 -16.58 10.53 7.41
C LEU A 252 -17.75 9.55 7.18
N LYS A 253 -18.75 9.56 8.04
CA LYS A 253 -19.95 8.70 7.91
C LYS A 253 -20.72 8.98 6.62
N ASP A 254 -20.85 10.24 6.23
CA ASP A 254 -21.51 10.64 4.98
C ASP A 254 -20.75 10.12 3.75
N LEU A 255 -19.42 10.15 3.76
CA LEU A 255 -18.57 9.58 2.71
C LEU A 255 -18.71 8.05 2.63
N LEU A 256 -18.59 7.35 3.75
CA LEU A 256 -18.70 5.89 3.81
C LEU A 256 -20.11 5.41 3.40
N SER A 257 -21.17 6.11 3.84
CA SER A 257 -22.55 5.78 3.47
C SER A 257 -22.85 6.00 1.97
N SER A 258 -22.07 6.84 1.28
CA SER A 258 -22.15 7.02 -0.18
C SER A 258 -21.45 5.88 -0.97
N GLY A 259 -20.92 4.84 -0.30
CA GLY A 259 -20.27 3.69 -0.91
C GLY A 259 -18.75 3.84 -1.11
N VAL A 260 -18.15 4.91 -0.59
CA VAL A 260 -16.69 5.09 -0.61
C VAL A 260 -16.05 4.15 0.40
N LYS A 261 -15.02 3.41 0.00
CA LYS A 261 -14.25 2.55 0.91
C LYS A 261 -13.27 3.37 1.75
N ALA A 262 -13.08 2.98 3.00
CA ALA A 262 -12.16 3.65 3.91
C ALA A 262 -10.71 3.66 3.40
N GLU A 263 -10.27 2.57 2.77
CA GLU A 263 -8.94 2.47 2.16
C GLU A 263 -8.77 3.47 1.02
N THR A 264 -9.79 3.59 0.16
CA THR A 264 -9.81 4.54 -0.96
C THR A 264 -9.76 5.98 -0.48
N LEU A 265 -10.52 6.28 0.60
CA LEU A 265 -10.53 7.62 1.20
C LEU A 265 -9.18 7.95 1.85
N ALA A 266 -8.55 6.98 2.52
CA ALA A 266 -7.21 7.15 3.09
C ALA A 266 -6.16 7.42 2.00
N GLU A 267 -6.19 6.70 0.88
CA GLU A 267 -5.30 6.93 -0.27
C GLU A 267 -5.50 8.33 -0.86
N GLU A 268 -6.74 8.80 -0.99
CA GLU A 268 -7.04 10.13 -1.49
C GLU A 268 -6.52 11.23 -0.55
N ILE A 269 -6.73 11.08 0.75
CA ILE A 269 -6.19 12.01 1.75
C ILE A 269 -4.66 12.03 1.69
N ILE A 270 -4.00 10.87 1.56
CA ILE A 270 -2.54 10.81 1.41
C ILE A 270 -2.09 11.58 0.16
N SER A 271 -2.78 11.41 -0.98
CA SER A 271 -2.46 12.13 -2.22
C SER A 271 -2.54 13.65 -2.01
N ILE A 272 -3.61 14.13 -1.40
CA ILE A 272 -3.79 15.57 -1.09
C ILE A 272 -2.69 16.09 -0.17
N ILE A 273 -2.29 15.29 0.85
CA ILE A 273 -1.22 15.70 1.77
C ILE A 273 0.13 15.80 1.04
N VAL A 274 0.40 14.90 0.10
CA VAL A 274 1.65 14.91 -0.68
C VAL A 274 1.67 16.10 -1.63
N ASP A 275 0.54 16.44 -2.25
CA ASP A 275 0.44 17.58 -3.17
C ASP A 275 0.46 18.94 -2.44
N SER A 276 -0.10 19.00 -1.24
CA SER A 276 -0.22 20.22 -0.43
C SER A 276 0.10 19.94 1.05
N PRO A 277 1.38 19.76 1.40
CA PRO A 277 1.76 19.40 2.75
C PRO A 277 1.54 20.55 3.75
N SER A 278 0.86 20.26 4.86
CA SER A 278 0.79 21.15 6.02
C SER A 278 1.23 20.41 7.29
N PRO A 279 1.80 21.09 8.30
CA PRO A 279 2.32 20.44 9.51
C PRO A 279 1.29 19.56 10.23
N ASP A 280 0.03 19.96 10.23
CA ASP A 280 -1.05 19.22 10.87
C ASP A 280 -1.46 17.99 10.07
N LEU A 281 -1.53 18.10 8.74
CA LEU A 281 -1.85 16.98 7.87
C LEU A 281 -0.73 15.94 7.79
N LEU A 282 0.54 16.36 7.90
CA LEU A 282 1.67 15.43 7.88
C LEU A 282 1.61 14.39 9.02
N LYS A 283 0.98 14.74 10.15
CA LYS A 283 0.77 13.80 11.27
C LYS A 283 -0.07 12.59 10.86
N LEU A 284 -0.98 12.75 9.91
CA LEU A 284 -1.84 11.67 9.40
C LEU A 284 -1.07 10.63 8.59
N LEU A 285 0.08 10.98 7.99
CA LEU A 285 0.86 10.05 7.17
C LEU A 285 1.43 8.86 7.95
N SER A 286 1.52 8.93 9.27
CA SER A 286 1.93 7.80 10.11
C SER A 286 0.83 6.74 10.23
N GLU A 287 -0.44 7.13 10.17
CA GLU A 287 -1.59 6.28 10.45
C GLU A 287 -2.35 5.85 9.18
N LEU A 288 -2.53 6.77 8.22
CA LEU A 288 -3.32 6.51 7.01
C LEU A 288 -2.86 5.29 6.20
N PRO A 289 -1.55 4.98 6.03
CA PRO A 289 -1.10 3.78 5.33
C PRO A 289 -1.53 2.47 5.98
N ASN A 290 -1.88 2.51 7.27
CA ASN A 290 -2.35 1.37 8.07
C ASN A 290 -3.86 1.12 7.93
N VAL A 291 -4.59 1.99 7.23
CA VAL A 291 -6.02 1.87 6.97
C VAL A 291 -6.26 0.77 5.93
N ARG A 292 -6.27 -0.48 6.40
CA ARG A 292 -6.50 -1.68 5.58
C ARG A 292 -7.36 -2.67 6.36
N ALA A 293 -8.03 -3.58 5.63
CA ALA A 293 -8.78 -4.68 6.24
C ALA A 293 -7.89 -5.51 7.21
N PRO A 294 -8.44 -6.07 8.31
CA PRO A 294 -9.80 -5.84 8.80
C PRO A 294 -9.94 -4.50 9.53
N PHE A 295 -11.19 -4.02 9.67
CA PHE A 295 -11.55 -2.82 10.42
C PHE A 295 -11.02 -1.49 9.84
N SER A 296 -10.96 -1.37 8.52
CA SER A 296 -10.45 -0.17 7.84
C SER A 296 -11.20 1.12 8.23
N GLU A 297 -12.51 1.07 8.38
CA GLU A 297 -13.33 2.24 8.80
C GLU A 297 -12.96 2.72 10.21
N ALA A 298 -12.83 1.79 11.15
CA ALA A 298 -12.43 2.11 12.52
C ALA A 298 -10.99 2.67 12.57
N LYS A 299 -10.07 2.10 11.80
CA LYS A 299 -8.70 2.61 11.69
C LYS A 299 -8.64 4.01 11.11
N LEU A 300 -9.45 4.29 10.09
CA LEU A 300 -9.54 5.62 9.49
C LEU A 300 -10.11 6.63 10.48
N LEU A 301 -11.17 6.27 11.21
CA LEU A 301 -11.73 7.13 12.25
C LEU A 301 -10.68 7.44 13.32
N VAL A 302 -9.95 6.44 13.80
CA VAL A 302 -8.87 6.62 14.79
C VAL A 302 -7.79 7.53 14.23
N ALA A 303 -7.31 7.31 13.01
CA ALA A 303 -6.29 8.15 12.37
C ALA A 303 -6.71 9.63 12.33
N LEU A 304 -7.98 9.90 11.97
CA LEU A 304 -8.52 11.25 11.86
C LEU A 304 -8.87 11.90 13.23
N THR A 305 -9.06 11.11 14.29
CA THR A 305 -9.46 11.65 15.61
C THR A 305 -8.32 11.70 16.62
N SER A 306 -7.33 10.82 16.53
CA SER A 306 -6.22 10.76 17.50
C SER A 306 -5.21 11.91 17.36
N ASN A 307 -5.10 12.52 16.18
CA ASN A 307 -4.10 13.56 15.86
C ASN A 307 -4.75 14.92 15.55
N VAL A 308 -5.96 15.14 16.06
CA VAL A 308 -6.69 16.39 15.80
C VAL A 308 -5.90 17.60 16.33
N PRO A 309 -5.68 18.64 15.52
CA PRO A 309 -5.05 19.88 16.00
C PRO A 309 -5.85 20.49 17.14
N GLN A 310 -5.23 20.73 18.28
CA GLN A 310 -5.90 21.42 19.37
C GLN A 310 -6.08 22.89 18.97
N THR A 311 -7.28 23.24 18.56
CA THR A 311 -7.64 24.66 18.39
C THR A 311 -7.62 25.29 19.76
N THR A 312 -6.61 26.12 20.04
CA THR A 312 -6.60 27.02 21.18
C THR A 312 -7.77 27.98 20.99
N GLN A 313 -8.92 27.63 21.53
CA GLN A 313 -10.00 28.61 21.70
C GLN A 313 -9.42 29.72 22.54
N HIS A 314 -9.25 30.87 21.96
CA HIS A 314 -9.03 32.12 22.68
C HIS A 314 -10.25 32.32 23.60
N VAL A 315 -10.12 31.84 24.84
CA VAL A 315 -11.02 32.25 25.90
C VAL A 315 -10.79 33.74 26.08
N GLN A 316 -11.75 34.56 25.63
CA GLN A 316 -11.74 36.00 25.93
C GLN A 316 -11.60 36.17 27.44
N PRO A 317 -10.71 37.05 27.92
CA PRO A 317 -10.53 37.24 29.36
C PRO A 317 -11.83 37.80 29.93
N VAL A 318 -12.48 37.00 30.78
CA VAL A 318 -13.62 37.42 31.59
C VAL A 318 -13.12 38.56 32.49
N GLN A 319 -13.80 39.73 32.41
CA GLN A 319 -13.48 40.86 33.26
C GLN A 319 -13.64 40.47 34.73
N PRO A 320 -12.76 40.96 35.64
CA PRO A 320 -12.78 40.56 37.04
C PRO A 320 -13.96 41.21 37.76
N VAL A 321 -14.79 40.38 38.39
CA VAL A 321 -15.83 40.78 39.33
C VAL A 321 -15.18 41.15 40.66
N PRO A 322 -15.61 42.24 41.37
CA PRO A 322 -14.92 42.76 42.54
C PRO A 322 -14.96 41.82 43.74
N SER A 323 -13.82 41.70 44.38
CA SER A 323 -13.53 40.87 45.55
C SER A 323 -14.33 41.29 46.80
N VAL A 324 -14.98 40.30 47.41
CA VAL A 324 -15.45 40.40 48.83
C VAL A 324 -14.39 39.67 49.67
N LYS A 325 -13.89 40.37 50.70
CA LYS A 325 -12.87 39.84 51.64
C LYS A 325 -13.45 38.74 52.54
N PRO A 326 -12.68 37.68 52.83
CA PRO A 326 -13.07 36.62 53.75
C PRO A 326 -12.62 36.89 55.16
N THR A 327 -13.46 36.48 56.08
CA THR A 327 -13.14 36.36 57.52
C THR A 327 -12.63 34.95 57.82
N SER A 328 -11.68 34.93 58.69
CA SER A 328 -10.80 33.91 59.20
C SER A 328 -11.32 32.53 59.61
N THR A 329 -10.34 31.60 59.60
CA THR A 329 -10.08 30.40 60.45
C THR A 329 -10.81 29.10 60.11
N ILE A 330 -10.06 28.07 59.69
CA ILE A 330 -9.65 26.85 60.41
C ILE A 330 -8.83 25.95 59.47
N LYS A 331 -7.61 25.58 59.87
CA LYS A 331 -6.85 24.49 59.21
C LYS A 331 -7.43 23.14 59.58
N PRO A 332 -7.51 22.21 58.60
CA PRO A 332 -7.00 20.87 58.86
C PRO A 332 -5.91 20.48 57.84
N ASN A 333 -4.94 19.79 58.34
CA ASN A 333 -3.88 19.07 57.69
C ASN A 333 -4.49 18.18 56.58
N VAL A 334 -4.18 18.46 55.29
CA VAL A 334 -4.44 17.55 54.21
C VAL A 334 -3.10 17.05 53.68
N VAL A 335 -2.84 15.80 53.93
CA VAL A 335 -1.82 14.99 53.25
C VAL A 335 -2.17 14.98 51.78
N PRO A 336 -1.25 15.28 50.81
CA PRO A 336 -1.52 15.17 49.42
C PRO A 336 -1.64 13.70 49.01
N THR A 337 -2.85 13.24 48.80
CA THR A 337 -3.11 11.94 48.16
C THR A 337 -2.87 12.14 46.67
N THR A 338 -1.66 11.83 46.21
CA THR A 338 -1.37 11.68 44.78
C THR A 338 -2.20 10.52 44.26
N VAL A 339 -3.20 10.82 43.45
CA VAL A 339 -3.97 9.81 42.73
C VAL A 339 -3.04 9.20 41.67
N PHE A 340 -2.75 7.90 41.80
CA PHE A 340 -1.93 7.17 40.83
C PHE A 340 -2.64 7.14 39.49
N SER A 341 -1.98 7.56 38.42
CA SER A 341 -2.43 7.47 37.04
C SER A 341 -1.62 6.41 36.28
N THR A 342 -2.30 5.53 35.59
CA THR A 342 -1.66 4.51 34.73
C THR A 342 -0.89 5.15 33.59
N ASP A 343 -1.38 6.26 33.07
CA ASP A 343 -0.73 7.00 31.98
C ASP A 343 0.58 7.63 32.44
N GLU A 344 0.59 8.26 33.64
CA GLU A 344 1.80 8.81 34.25
C GLU A 344 2.83 7.72 34.57
N PHE A 345 2.39 6.53 34.95
CA PHE A 345 3.25 5.36 35.15
C PHE A 345 3.92 4.92 33.84
N LEU A 346 3.17 4.87 32.74
CA LEU A 346 3.70 4.51 31.42
C LEU A 346 4.68 5.55 30.91
N GLU A 347 4.40 6.85 31.03
CA GLU A 347 5.31 7.92 30.66
C GLU A 347 6.62 7.88 31.46
N LYS A 348 6.57 7.72 32.77
CA LYS A 348 7.78 7.59 33.61
C LYS A 348 8.59 6.33 33.25
N THR A 349 7.93 5.26 32.85
CA THR A 349 8.64 4.04 32.40
C THR A 349 9.33 4.27 31.06
N LEU A 350 8.76 5.07 30.16
CA LEU A 350 9.37 5.47 28.90
C LEU A 350 10.65 6.27 29.14
N GLU A 351 10.60 7.26 30.03
CA GLU A 351 11.78 8.06 30.39
C GLU A 351 12.93 7.23 30.98
N LEU A 352 12.60 6.16 31.72
CA LEU A 352 13.61 5.31 32.36
C LEU A 352 14.14 4.20 31.45
N ASN A 353 13.29 3.58 30.62
CA ASN A 353 13.71 2.49 29.74
C ASN A 353 12.68 2.19 28.63
N ASP A 354 12.98 2.55 27.39
CA ASP A 354 12.19 2.32 26.18
C ASP A 354 11.81 0.84 25.96
N ALA A 355 12.74 -0.08 26.22
CA ALA A 355 12.51 -1.51 25.99
C ALA A 355 11.48 -2.10 26.97
N VAL A 356 11.49 -1.65 28.22
CA VAL A 356 10.52 -2.04 29.26
C VAL A 356 9.17 -1.43 28.96
N HIS A 357 9.12 -0.17 28.56
CA HIS A 357 7.90 0.52 28.13
C HIS A 357 7.23 -0.19 26.94
N ALA A 358 7.98 -0.54 25.90
CA ALA A 358 7.47 -1.28 24.73
C ALA A 358 6.87 -2.66 25.11
N GLN A 359 7.33 -3.28 26.19
CA GLN A 359 6.73 -4.52 26.68
C GLN A 359 5.47 -4.25 27.51
N LEU A 360 5.43 -3.18 28.30
CA LEU A 360 4.24 -2.77 29.06
C LEU A 360 3.06 -2.45 28.16
N LEU A 361 3.28 -1.81 27.02
CA LEU A 361 2.23 -1.55 26.02
C LEU A 361 1.56 -2.82 25.47
N LYS A 362 2.19 -3.99 25.62
CA LYS A 362 1.62 -5.30 25.22
C LYS A 362 0.86 -6.01 26.36
N THR A 363 0.71 -5.36 27.51
CA THR A 363 0.09 -5.92 28.72
C THR A 363 -1.16 -5.14 29.08
N ILE A 364 -1.97 -5.70 29.98
CA ILE A 364 -3.10 -5.00 30.59
C ILE A 364 -2.70 -4.58 32.00
N CYS A 365 -2.68 -3.28 32.26
CA CYS A 365 -2.36 -2.70 33.57
C CYS A 365 -3.65 -2.24 34.25
N ILE A 366 -3.94 -2.74 35.46
CA ILE A 366 -5.11 -2.37 36.24
C ILE A 366 -4.64 -1.88 37.60
N TYR A 367 -5.02 -0.65 37.98
CA TYR A 367 -4.74 -0.10 39.27
C TYR A 367 -5.98 -0.20 40.17
N ASN A 368 -5.83 -0.80 41.36
CA ASN A 368 -6.90 -0.93 42.33
C ASN A 368 -6.35 -0.81 43.77
N ALA A 369 -6.91 0.11 44.53
CA ALA A 369 -6.65 0.25 45.98
C ALA A 369 -5.16 0.22 46.40
N GLY A 370 -4.28 0.88 45.64
CA GLY A 370 -2.83 0.96 45.96
C GLY A 370 -1.99 -0.18 45.37
N GLN A 371 -2.58 -1.05 44.56
CA GLN A 371 -1.89 -2.14 43.87
C GLN A 371 -2.06 -1.98 42.35
N LEU A 372 -0.96 -2.16 41.61
CA LEU A 372 -0.93 -2.21 40.13
C LEU A 372 -0.75 -3.66 39.70
N ASP A 373 -1.77 -4.23 39.08
CA ASP A 373 -1.76 -5.57 38.52
C ASP A 373 -1.47 -5.55 37.03
N ILE A 374 -0.43 -6.27 36.57
CA ILE A 374 0.03 -6.33 35.18
C ILE A 374 -0.22 -7.73 34.64
N TYR A 375 -1.13 -7.86 33.67
CA TYR A 375 -1.50 -9.13 33.05
C TYR A 375 -0.76 -9.30 31.71
N VAL A 376 0.03 -10.36 31.60
CA VAL A 376 0.89 -10.62 30.43
C VAL A 376 0.30 -11.68 29.49
N LYS A 377 0.48 -11.50 28.19
CA LYS A 377 0.07 -12.45 27.16
C LYS A 377 1.12 -13.52 26.84
N SER A 378 2.36 -13.37 27.35
CA SER A 378 3.49 -14.25 27.04
C SER A 378 4.43 -14.38 28.23
N ASP A 379 4.99 -15.59 28.44
CA ASP A 379 5.98 -15.84 29.49
C ASP A 379 7.30 -15.09 29.24
N VAL A 380 7.63 -14.79 27.98
CA VAL A 380 8.79 -13.97 27.62
C VAL A 380 8.61 -12.54 28.14
N VAL A 381 7.44 -11.94 27.91
CA VAL A 381 7.12 -10.58 28.41
C VAL A 381 7.15 -10.57 29.94
N ARG A 382 6.62 -11.60 30.58
CA ARG A 382 6.67 -11.76 32.06
C ARG A 382 8.11 -11.77 32.57
N SER A 383 8.98 -12.56 31.95
CA SER A 383 10.39 -12.64 32.32
C SER A 383 11.09 -11.29 32.17
N ILE A 384 10.87 -10.59 31.08
CA ILE A 384 11.46 -9.27 30.83
C ILE A 384 11.00 -8.24 31.90
N LEU A 385 9.70 -8.18 32.18
CA LEU A 385 9.16 -7.26 33.18
C LEU A 385 9.63 -7.62 34.60
N SER A 386 9.70 -8.91 34.93
CA SER A 386 10.19 -9.38 36.23
C SER A 386 11.66 -9.07 36.47
N ASN A 387 12.48 -9.20 35.44
CA ASN A 387 13.92 -8.87 35.50
C ASN A 387 14.16 -7.35 35.62
N ASN A 388 13.20 -6.54 35.23
CA ASN A 388 13.28 -5.07 35.29
C ASN A 388 12.34 -4.47 36.37
N MET A 389 12.04 -5.24 37.44
CA MET A 389 11.14 -4.81 38.49
C MET A 389 11.59 -3.51 39.19
N ASN A 390 12.89 -3.22 39.21
CA ASN A 390 13.43 -1.98 39.79
C ASN A 390 12.93 -0.75 39.02
N ILE A 391 12.91 -0.82 37.69
CA ILE A 391 12.42 0.27 36.82
C ILE A 391 10.92 0.45 37.06
N LEU A 392 10.15 -0.63 37.08
CA LEU A 392 8.72 -0.57 37.32
C LEU A 392 8.37 0.03 38.69
N ARG A 393 9.12 -0.31 39.76
CA ARG A 393 8.93 0.26 41.11
C ARG A 393 9.29 1.74 41.14
N GLN A 394 10.34 2.15 40.40
CA GLN A 394 10.75 3.54 40.31
C GLN A 394 9.69 4.40 39.59
N SER A 395 9.07 3.86 38.55
CA SER A 395 7.98 4.52 37.81
C SER A 395 6.67 4.57 38.59
N ALA A 396 6.36 3.52 39.35
CA ALA A 396 5.11 3.39 40.12
C ALA A 396 5.16 4.08 41.50
N GLY A 397 6.33 4.44 42.01
CA GLY A 397 6.48 5.02 43.33
C GLY A 397 6.12 4.04 44.47
N ASN A 398 5.21 4.44 45.36
CA ASN A 398 4.80 3.64 46.51
C ASN A 398 3.71 2.59 46.20
N VAL A 399 3.41 2.32 44.94
CA VAL A 399 2.38 1.39 44.48
C VAL A 399 2.95 -0.04 44.46
N LYS A 400 2.20 -1.00 45.00
CA LYS A 400 2.56 -2.42 44.98
C LYS A 400 2.29 -2.98 43.57
N ILE A 401 3.32 -3.59 42.95
CA ILE A 401 3.20 -4.17 41.61
C ILE A 401 3.12 -5.68 41.67
N THR A 402 2.17 -6.26 40.97
CA THR A 402 2.01 -7.71 40.78
C THR A 402 1.98 -8.04 39.28
N ILE A 403 2.84 -8.97 38.83
CA ILE A 403 2.85 -9.45 37.45
C ILE A 403 2.22 -10.86 37.43
N HIS A 404 1.06 -10.94 36.77
CA HIS A 404 0.28 -12.18 36.66
C HIS A 404 0.87 -13.13 35.60
N LYS A 405 0.54 -14.43 35.70
CA LYS A 405 1.00 -15.44 34.72
C LYS A 405 0.22 -15.35 33.42
N LYS A 406 0.79 -15.93 32.37
CA LYS A 406 0.09 -16.11 31.09
C LYS A 406 -1.22 -16.88 31.30
N GLY A 407 -2.33 -16.30 30.81
CA GLY A 407 -3.67 -16.93 30.92
C GLY A 407 -4.49 -16.51 32.15
N GLU A 408 -3.88 -15.84 33.15
CA GLU A 408 -4.64 -15.19 34.20
C GLU A 408 -5.33 -13.94 33.63
N GLN A 409 -6.62 -13.80 33.95
CA GLN A 409 -7.44 -12.64 33.54
C GLN A 409 -7.88 -11.90 34.81
N PRO A 410 -8.09 -10.57 34.72
CA PRO A 410 -8.59 -9.79 35.85
C PRO A 410 -9.97 -10.27 36.27
N ASP A 411 -10.15 -10.54 37.59
CA ASP A 411 -11.46 -10.83 38.15
C ASP A 411 -12.39 -9.61 37.98
N GLY A 412 -13.51 -9.79 37.29
CA GLY A 412 -14.58 -8.80 37.23
C GLY A 412 -14.75 -8.01 35.94
N ILE A 413 -13.93 -8.20 34.92
CA ILE A 413 -14.23 -7.67 33.56
C ILE A 413 -15.10 -8.71 32.85
N LYS A 414 -16.44 -8.59 33.00
CA LYS A 414 -17.36 -9.27 32.10
C LYS A 414 -17.04 -8.80 30.66
N LYS A 415 -16.86 -9.77 29.75
CA LYS A 415 -16.66 -9.51 28.29
C LYS A 415 -17.71 -8.58 27.70
N ASP A 416 -18.80 -8.38 28.38
CA ASP A 416 -19.98 -7.65 27.95
C ASP A 416 -19.85 -6.11 27.99
N THR A 417 -18.99 -5.53 28.83
CA THR A 417 -18.99 -4.08 29.04
C THR A 417 -18.36 -3.32 27.88
N VAL A 418 -17.30 -3.84 27.26
CA VAL A 418 -16.65 -3.20 26.11
C VAL A 418 -17.45 -3.47 24.84
N LEU A 419 -17.98 -4.68 24.66
CA LEU A 419 -18.84 -5.03 23.53
C LEU A 419 -20.19 -4.31 23.59
N THR A 420 -20.77 -4.14 24.78
CA THR A 420 -22.03 -3.39 24.95
C THR A 420 -21.84 -1.90 24.69
N GLN A 421 -20.74 -1.31 25.13
CA GLN A 421 -20.42 0.11 24.78
C GLN A 421 -20.17 0.32 23.29
N ILE A 422 -19.52 -0.65 22.63
CA ILE A 422 -19.31 -0.61 21.17
C ILE A 422 -20.65 -0.81 20.44
N SER A 423 -21.51 -1.72 20.90
CA SER A 423 -22.86 -1.96 20.35
C SER A 423 -23.78 -0.75 20.47
N ASP A 424 -23.77 -0.07 21.62
CA ASP A 424 -24.55 1.15 21.85
C ASP A 424 -24.09 2.33 20.99
N ILE A 425 -22.80 2.38 20.66
CA ILE A 425 -22.23 3.42 19.77
C ILE A 425 -22.46 3.09 18.28
N MET A 426 -22.48 1.79 17.92
CA MET A 426 -22.54 1.34 16.53
C MET A 426 -23.94 0.88 16.08
N GLY A 427 -24.92 0.76 16.98
CA GLY A 427 -26.31 0.42 16.67
C GLY A 427 -26.53 -1.02 16.17
N GLY A 428 -25.73 -1.98 16.63
CA GLY A 428 -25.83 -3.41 16.28
C GLY A 428 -26.22 -4.28 17.49
N GLU A 429 -27.01 -5.35 17.28
CA GLU A 429 -27.29 -6.36 18.30
C GLU A 429 -26.15 -7.39 18.39
N VAL A 430 -25.71 -7.71 19.62
CA VAL A 430 -24.71 -8.76 19.88
C VAL A 430 -25.43 -10.12 19.84
N GLN A 431 -25.19 -10.94 18.81
CA GLN A 431 -25.61 -12.34 18.81
C GLN A 431 -24.63 -13.18 19.64
N ASN A 432 -25.14 -13.80 20.69
CA ASN A 432 -24.46 -14.84 21.49
C ASN A 432 -24.53 -16.17 20.73
N ASP A 433 -23.46 -16.57 20.07
CA ASP A 433 -23.30 -17.96 19.65
C ASP A 433 -22.89 -18.80 20.84
N GLY A 434 -23.92 -19.44 21.46
CA GLY A 434 -23.78 -20.45 22.44
C GLY A 434 -23.10 -21.71 21.90
N GLY A 435 -22.10 -22.19 22.58
CA GLY A 435 -21.20 -23.25 22.19
C GLY A 435 -21.84 -24.58 21.80
N GLY A 436 -21.20 -25.24 20.90
CA GLY A 436 -21.39 -26.63 20.48
C GLY A 436 -20.12 -27.17 19.89
N SER A 437 -19.37 -27.94 20.66
CA SER A 437 -18.32 -28.89 20.25
C SER A 437 -18.95 -30.18 19.75
N PRO A 438 -18.24 -31.20 19.25
CA PRO A 438 -17.21 -31.28 18.23
C PRO A 438 -17.56 -32.34 17.15
N PHE A 439 -16.87 -32.22 16.00
CA PHE A 439 -16.30 -33.44 15.35
C PHE A 439 -15.19 -32.99 14.42
#